data_8c0be7a859b44a9c6407ed70800acf3b
#
_entry.id   8c0be7a859b44a9c6407ed70800acf3b
#
_cell.length_a   1.000
_cell.length_b   1.000
_cell.length_c   1.000
_cell.angle_alpha   90.00
_cell.angle_beta   90.00
_cell.angle_gamma   90.00
#
_symmetry.space_group_name_H-M   'P 1'
#
loop_
_entity.id
_entity.type
_entity.pdbx_description
1 polymer ?
#
loop_
_entity_poly.entity_id
_entity_poly.type
_entity_poly.pdbx_seq_one_letter_code
_entity_poly.pdbx_strand_id
1 'polypeptide(L)'
;MSLTLAAILIMGGWVVVIVAAGLVMSLRPGGVAVRFAPAGAPVALTGRREAILLGGEAEVLGNVRGTVQAVQLRPENRRLQDLELATGLGLEERQVPAGAILSADGRVVRLAEGWTESPDGSSPDAARLRRDMVVRSADGKRLGRLRLVCFDQASGTVTSLVVAGRGTPSLRSLPIDRVREAGPNGIVTDLPSRDWPQLPPFATDWEIKQAFTEQLMADPKLRDVQRSVTIDVQDQVVTVRGYVSDQSEAEAVARIIRSVPGVMQVERKLITDDDMARAATEAIRSDPATRAADVQVSAHHGTVDISGIAPDPATARRIELVASQVPGIAVVHNMVAVRRPTAATA
;
A
#
# COMPACT_ATOMS: atom_id res chain seq x y z
N MET A 1 -38.68 -22.04 -22.07
CA MET A 1 -39.78 -21.07 -22.05
C MET A 1 -39.58 -20.18 -20.84
N SER A 2 -39.08 -18.97 -21.06
CA SER A 2 -38.83 -17.98 -20.00
C SER A 2 -40.06 -17.10 -19.86
N LEU A 3 -40.73 -17.19 -18.74
CA LEU A 3 -41.80 -16.27 -18.39
C LEU A 3 -41.19 -15.00 -17.77
N THR A 4 -41.11 -13.95 -18.56
CA THR A 4 -40.86 -12.59 -18.08
C THR A 4 -42.19 -12.03 -17.57
N LEU A 5 -42.32 -11.92 -16.24
CA LEU A 5 -43.43 -11.22 -15.62
C LEU A 5 -43.11 -9.73 -15.61
N ALA A 6 -43.68 -8.97 -16.53
CA ALA A 6 -43.67 -7.52 -16.49
C ALA A 6 -44.89 -7.03 -15.72
N ALA A 7 -44.72 -6.42 -14.58
CA ALA A 7 -45.76 -5.71 -13.87
C ALA A 7 -45.79 -4.26 -14.33
N ILE A 8 -46.87 -3.82 -14.97
CA ILE A 8 -47.11 -2.43 -15.35
C ILE A 8 -48.02 -1.81 -14.28
N LEU A 9 -47.49 -0.84 -13.55
CA LEU A 9 -48.28 -0.04 -12.61
C LEU A 9 -48.47 1.36 -13.21
N ILE A 10 -49.69 1.71 -13.51
CA ILE A 10 -50.07 3.05 -13.99
C ILE A 10 -50.57 3.88 -12.82
N MET A 11 -49.84 4.85 -12.38
CA MET A 11 -50.28 5.86 -11.41
C MET A 11 -50.00 7.26 -11.98
N GLY A 12 -51.07 8.01 -12.18
CA GLY A 12 -51.00 9.47 -12.36
C GLY A 12 -50.22 10.00 -13.56
N GLY A 13 -50.37 9.40 -14.74
CA GLY A 13 -49.79 9.92 -16.00
C GLY A 13 -48.31 9.64 -16.22
N TRP A 14 -47.65 8.87 -15.35
CA TRP A 14 -46.28 8.42 -15.54
C TRP A 14 -46.23 6.90 -15.64
N VAL A 15 -45.60 6.40 -16.71
CA VAL A 15 -45.31 4.97 -16.87
C VAL A 15 -43.95 4.71 -16.27
N VAL A 16 -43.90 4.04 -15.11
CA VAL A 16 -42.61 3.57 -14.53
C VAL A 16 -42.50 2.09 -14.88
N VAL A 17 -41.59 1.76 -15.78
CA VAL A 17 -41.22 0.37 -16.06
C VAL A 17 -40.13 -0.05 -15.06
N ILE A 18 -40.54 -0.77 -14.01
CA ILE A 18 -39.55 -1.41 -13.12
C ILE A 18 -39.24 -2.78 -13.72
N VAL A 19 -38.16 -2.88 -14.45
CA VAL A 19 -37.58 -4.16 -14.85
C VAL A 19 -36.86 -4.72 -13.61
N ALA A 20 -37.46 -5.72 -12.98
CA ALA A 20 -36.84 -6.46 -11.89
C ALA A 20 -35.65 -7.29 -12.45
N ALA A 21 -34.54 -6.61 -12.79
CA ALA A 21 -33.31 -7.25 -13.19
C ALA A 21 -32.62 -8.06 -12.07
N GLY A 22 -33.18 -8.01 -10.85
CA GLY A 22 -32.62 -8.68 -9.67
C GLY A 22 -32.89 -10.17 -9.55
N LEU A 23 -33.82 -10.73 -10.34
CA LEU A 23 -34.21 -12.15 -10.14
C LEU A 23 -33.51 -13.14 -11.08
N VAL A 24 -32.82 -12.68 -12.11
CA VAL A 24 -32.14 -13.57 -13.04
C VAL A 24 -30.72 -13.97 -12.55
N MET A 25 -30.18 -13.24 -11.56
CA MET A 25 -28.84 -13.53 -11.03
C MET A 25 -28.80 -14.71 -10.03
N SER A 26 -29.95 -15.25 -9.59
CA SER A 26 -29.97 -16.29 -8.54
C SER A 26 -30.08 -17.73 -9.04
N LEU A 27 -30.14 -17.96 -10.35
CA LEU A 27 -30.36 -19.29 -10.91
C LEU A 27 -29.20 -19.82 -11.78
N ARG A 28 -27.97 -19.29 -11.65
CA ARG A 28 -26.81 -20.02 -12.16
C ARG A 28 -26.52 -21.21 -11.24
N PRO A 29 -26.32 -22.42 -11.80
CA PRO A 29 -26.06 -23.62 -11.00
C PRO A 29 -24.90 -23.32 -10.05
N GLY A 30 -25.10 -23.58 -8.78
CA GLY A 30 -24.12 -23.37 -7.74
C GLY A 30 -22.83 -24.06 -8.13
N GLY A 31 -21.75 -23.30 -8.23
CA GLY A 31 -20.41 -23.86 -8.48
C GLY A 31 -20.12 -24.95 -7.44
N VAL A 32 -19.34 -25.92 -7.84
CA VAL A 32 -18.91 -27.01 -6.96
C VAL A 32 -17.98 -26.43 -5.89
N ALA A 33 -18.10 -26.90 -4.66
CA ALA A 33 -17.14 -26.55 -3.61
C ALA A 33 -15.79 -27.19 -3.95
N VAL A 34 -14.76 -26.35 -4.02
CA VAL A 34 -13.41 -26.77 -4.43
C VAL A 34 -12.53 -26.86 -3.19
N ARG A 35 -11.83 -27.98 -3.03
CA ARG A 35 -10.86 -28.19 -1.96
C ARG A 35 -9.48 -27.75 -2.39
N PHE A 36 -8.83 -27.00 -1.51
CA PHE A 36 -7.44 -26.61 -1.71
C PHE A 36 -6.51 -27.72 -1.26
N ALA A 37 -5.39 -27.87 -1.97
CA ALA A 37 -4.32 -28.76 -1.55
C ALA A 37 -3.84 -28.40 -0.13
N PRO A 38 -3.42 -29.40 0.68
CA PRO A 38 -2.84 -29.13 2.00
C PRO A 38 -1.72 -28.09 1.90
N ALA A 39 -1.57 -27.28 2.94
CA ALA A 39 -0.54 -26.26 2.97
C ALA A 39 0.84 -26.90 2.78
N GLY A 40 1.52 -26.50 1.72
CA GLY A 40 2.97 -26.61 1.60
C GLY A 40 3.66 -25.55 2.48
N ALA A 41 4.96 -25.37 2.31
CA ALA A 41 5.69 -24.28 2.94
C ALA A 41 5.01 -22.94 2.63
N PRO A 42 5.11 -21.93 3.52
CA PRO A 42 4.58 -20.59 3.28
C PRO A 42 5.05 -20.09 1.92
N VAL A 43 4.13 -19.52 1.13
CA VAL A 43 4.46 -18.96 -0.18
C VAL A 43 5.40 -17.78 0.03
N ALA A 44 6.67 -17.94 -0.34
CA ALA A 44 7.60 -16.82 -0.35
C ALA A 44 7.16 -15.81 -1.43
N LEU A 45 7.05 -14.54 -1.05
CA LEU A 45 6.81 -13.47 -2.01
C LEU A 45 8.04 -13.33 -2.91
N THR A 46 7.82 -13.41 -4.23
CA THR A 46 8.86 -13.22 -5.25
C THR A 46 8.75 -11.87 -5.94
N GLY A 47 7.61 -11.20 -5.77
CA GLY A 47 7.29 -9.91 -6.33
C GLY A 47 6.55 -9.02 -5.34
N ARG A 48 5.93 -7.98 -5.88
CA ARG A 48 5.09 -7.06 -5.12
C ARG A 48 3.76 -7.71 -4.77
N ARG A 49 3.29 -7.51 -3.54
CA ARG A 49 1.95 -7.92 -3.14
C ARG A 49 0.93 -6.94 -3.72
N GLU A 50 -0.04 -7.44 -4.44
CA GLU A 50 -1.16 -6.71 -4.99
C GLU A 50 -2.45 -7.13 -4.29
N ALA A 51 -3.44 -6.22 -4.22
CA ALA A 51 -4.71 -6.49 -3.55
C ALA A 51 -5.89 -6.13 -4.46
N ILE A 52 -6.73 -7.10 -4.77
CA ILE A 52 -7.94 -6.93 -5.58
C ILE A 52 -9.14 -6.73 -4.65
N LEU A 53 -9.77 -5.57 -4.71
CA LEU A 53 -11.03 -5.30 -4.02
C LEU A 53 -12.20 -5.94 -4.79
N LEU A 54 -12.86 -6.88 -4.18
CA LEU A 54 -14.09 -7.46 -4.72
C LEU A 54 -15.22 -6.43 -4.65
N GLY A 55 -15.77 -6.05 -5.80
CA GLY A 55 -16.67 -4.91 -5.96
C GLY A 55 -15.95 -3.59 -6.21
N GLY A 56 -14.63 -3.60 -6.39
CA GLY A 56 -13.83 -2.45 -6.80
C GLY A 56 -13.86 -2.22 -8.31
N GLU A 57 -13.37 -1.07 -8.73
CA GLU A 57 -13.32 -0.67 -10.14
C GLU A 57 -12.15 -1.33 -10.87
N ALA A 58 -12.37 -1.61 -12.16
CA ALA A 58 -11.32 -2.03 -13.08
C ALA A 58 -11.16 -0.99 -14.18
N GLU A 59 -9.94 -0.56 -14.45
CA GLU A 59 -9.58 0.50 -15.38
C GLU A 59 -8.63 0.02 -16.47
N VAL A 60 -8.79 0.62 -17.66
CA VAL A 60 -7.81 0.57 -18.75
C VAL A 60 -7.45 2.01 -19.11
N LEU A 61 -6.19 2.39 -19.04
CA LEU A 61 -5.70 3.75 -19.29
C LEU A 61 -6.47 4.85 -18.51
N GLY A 62 -6.81 4.58 -17.24
CA GLY A 62 -7.56 5.51 -16.39
C GLY A 62 -9.06 5.60 -16.66
N ASN A 63 -9.58 4.84 -17.62
CA ASN A 63 -11.02 4.76 -17.88
C ASN A 63 -11.61 3.54 -17.19
N VAL A 64 -12.66 3.72 -16.39
CA VAL A 64 -13.38 2.62 -15.75
C VAL A 64 -14.02 1.74 -16.82
N ARG A 65 -13.72 0.45 -16.80
CA ARG A 65 -14.26 -0.56 -17.73
C ARG A 65 -15.27 -1.47 -17.09
N GLY A 66 -15.30 -1.54 -15.76
CA GLY A 66 -16.25 -2.39 -15.04
C GLY A 66 -15.95 -2.48 -13.56
N THR A 67 -16.67 -3.39 -12.90
CA THR A 67 -16.53 -3.69 -11.47
C THR A 67 -16.14 -5.15 -11.29
N VAL A 68 -15.17 -5.43 -10.44
CA VAL A 68 -14.71 -6.79 -10.13
C VAL A 68 -15.80 -7.54 -9.35
N GLN A 69 -16.41 -8.54 -9.95
CA GLN A 69 -17.45 -9.37 -9.31
C GLN A 69 -16.85 -10.57 -8.59
N ALA A 70 -15.89 -11.22 -9.21
CA ALA A 70 -15.25 -12.39 -8.66
C ALA A 70 -13.80 -12.53 -9.16
N VAL A 71 -13.09 -13.37 -8.45
CA VAL A 71 -11.73 -13.81 -8.77
C VAL A 71 -11.75 -15.33 -8.85
N GLN A 72 -11.16 -15.89 -9.89
CA GLN A 72 -11.02 -17.33 -10.06
C GLN A 72 -9.60 -17.78 -9.75
N LEU A 73 -9.48 -18.83 -8.93
CA LEU A 73 -8.22 -19.42 -8.50
C LEU A 73 -8.11 -20.88 -8.94
N ARG A 74 -6.93 -21.30 -9.31
CA ARG A 74 -6.60 -22.73 -9.40
C ARG A 74 -6.30 -23.29 -8.01
N PRO A 75 -7.06 -24.27 -7.54
CA PRO A 75 -6.92 -24.77 -6.16
C PRO A 75 -5.62 -25.52 -5.91
N GLU A 76 -5.02 -26.14 -6.97
CA GLU A 76 -3.81 -26.95 -6.87
C GLU A 76 -2.58 -26.12 -6.52
N ASN A 77 -2.46 -24.94 -7.12
CA ASN A 77 -1.29 -24.05 -6.98
C ASN A 77 -1.64 -22.66 -6.45
N ARG A 78 -2.93 -22.42 -6.16
CA ARG A 78 -3.46 -21.15 -5.64
C ARG A 78 -3.19 -19.93 -6.52
N ARG A 79 -2.93 -20.16 -7.82
CA ARG A 79 -2.70 -19.08 -8.77
C ARG A 79 -4.00 -18.45 -9.21
N LEU A 80 -3.97 -17.14 -9.33
CA LEU A 80 -5.00 -16.35 -9.96
C LEU A 80 -5.12 -16.75 -11.41
N GLN A 81 -6.32 -17.07 -11.85
CA GLN A 81 -6.61 -17.47 -13.23
C GLN A 81 -7.26 -16.34 -13.99
N ASP A 82 -8.43 -15.90 -13.53
CA ASP A 82 -9.23 -14.89 -14.19
C ASP A 82 -9.90 -13.95 -13.18
N LEU A 83 -10.22 -12.75 -13.65
CA LEU A 83 -11.15 -11.83 -13.02
C LEU A 83 -12.48 -11.86 -13.76
N GLU A 84 -13.57 -11.80 -13.02
CA GLU A 84 -14.89 -11.57 -13.57
C GLU A 84 -15.26 -10.10 -13.38
N LEU A 85 -15.47 -9.39 -14.46
CA LEU A 85 -15.89 -7.99 -14.46
C LEU A 85 -17.35 -7.90 -14.89
N ALA A 86 -18.14 -7.09 -14.14
CA ALA A 86 -19.41 -6.60 -14.61
C ALA A 86 -19.19 -5.29 -15.37
N THR A 87 -19.66 -5.22 -16.61
CA THR A 87 -19.57 -4.06 -17.48
C THR A 87 -20.98 -3.61 -17.90
N GLY A 88 -21.13 -2.42 -18.51
CA GLY A 88 -22.39 -1.99 -19.08
C GLY A 88 -23.57 -1.99 -18.08
N LEU A 89 -23.50 -1.21 -16.99
CA LEU A 89 -24.52 -1.19 -15.90
C LEU A 89 -24.69 -2.55 -15.18
N GLY A 90 -23.67 -3.41 -15.24
CA GLY A 90 -23.70 -4.73 -14.60
C GLY A 90 -24.45 -5.82 -15.39
N LEU A 91 -24.80 -5.55 -16.66
CA LEU A 91 -25.55 -6.48 -17.50
C LEU A 91 -24.68 -7.48 -18.27
N GLU A 92 -23.41 -7.12 -18.48
CA GLU A 92 -22.46 -7.99 -19.17
C GLU A 92 -21.38 -8.46 -18.19
N GLU A 93 -21.08 -9.75 -18.20
CA GLU A 93 -19.95 -10.31 -17.46
C GLU A 93 -18.83 -10.62 -18.45
N ARG A 94 -17.61 -10.15 -18.16
CA ARG A 94 -16.41 -10.41 -18.94
C ARG A 94 -15.37 -11.12 -18.10
N GLN A 95 -14.69 -12.08 -18.70
CA GLN A 95 -13.58 -12.78 -18.05
C GLN A 95 -12.25 -12.21 -18.55
N VAL A 96 -11.49 -11.66 -17.62
CA VAL A 96 -10.19 -11.03 -17.85
C VAL A 96 -9.11 -11.95 -17.31
N PRO A 97 -8.17 -12.43 -18.15
CA PRO A 97 -7.08 -13.27 -17.68
C PRO A 97 -6.19 -12.53 -16.67
N ALA A 98 -5.73 -13.24 -15.64
CA ALA A 98 -4.87 -12.66 -14.62
C ALA A 98 -3.60 -11.99 -15.19
N GLY A 99 -3.09 -12.49 -16.32
CA GLY A 99 -1.95 -11.89 -17.02
C GLY A 99 -2.19 -10.48 -17.58
N ALA A 100 -3.44 -10.03 -17.65
CA ALA A 100 -3.79 -8.67 -18.04
C ALA A 100 -3.74 -7.66 -16.87
N ILE A 101 -3.55 -8.11 -15.64
CA ILE A 101 -3.47 -7.24 -14.49
C ILE A 101 -2.09 -6.57 -14.45
N LEU A 102 -2.05 -5.25 -14.60
CA LEU A 102 -0.84 -4.45 -14.46
C LEU A 102 -0.56 -4.11 -12.98
N SER A 103 -1.61 -3.75 -12.24
CA SER A 103 -1.53 -3.49 -10.81
C SER A 103 -2.90 -3.53 -10.14
N ALA A 104 -2.93 -3.79 -8.83
CA ALA A 104 -4.12 -3.76 -8.01
C ALA A 104 -3.77 -3.22 -6.60
N ASP A 105 -4.23 -2.02 -6.29
CA ASP A 105 -3.84 -1.27 -5.08
C ASP A 105 -4.85 -1.39 -3.91
N GLY A 106 -5.79 -2.32 -4.00
CA GLY A 106 -6.87 -2.49 -3.01
C GLY A 106 -8.06 -1.55 -3.21
N ARG A 107 -8.06 -0.73 -4.26
CA ARG A 107 -9.19 0.11 -4.67
C ARG A 107 -9.54 -0.12 -6.12
N VAL A 108 -8.54 -0.04 -6.99
CA VAL A 108 -8.67 -0.11 -8.43
C VAL A 108 -7.74 -1.19 -8.99
N VAL A 109 -8.26 -1.95 -9.94
CA VAL A 109 -7.46 -2.89 -10.73
C VAL A 109 -7.15 -2.26 -12.08
N ARG A 110 -5.87 -2.08 -12.38
CA ARG A 110 -5.42 -1.55 -13.68
C ARG A 110 -5.08 -2.69 -14.61
N LEU A 111 -5.71 -2.67 -15.77
CA LEU A 111 -5.59 -3.71 -16.79
C LEU A 111 -4.77 -3.20 -17.97
N ALA A 112 -4.06 -4.12 -18.63
CA ALA A 112 -3.37 -3.88 -19.89
C ALA A 112 -4.37 -3.53 -21.00
N GLU A 113 -3.92 -2.78 -21.98
CA GLU A 113 -4.69 -2.50 -23.18
C GLU A 113 -4.71 -3.74 -24.10
N GLY A 114 -5.84 -3.96 -24.80
CA GLY A 114 -5.94 -5.02 -25.80
C GLY A 114 -5.99 -6.44 -25.26
N TRP A 115 -6.31 -6.64 -23.96
CA TRP A 115 -6.54 -8.00 -23.46
C TRP A 115 -7.72 -8.65 -24.19
N THR A 116 -7.61 -9.95 -24.43
CA THR A 116 -8.68 -10.78 -24.99
C THR A 116 -9.34 -11.59 -23.89
N GLU A 117 -10.64 -11.77 -23.99
CA GLU A 117 -11.37 -12.61 -23.03
C GLU A 117 -10.79 -14.03 -22.99
N SER A 118 -10.76 -14.61 -21.80
CA SER A 118 -10.40 -16.02 -21.65
C SER A 118 -11.36 -16.89 -22.46
N PRO A 119 -10.86 -17.73 -23.38
CA PRO A 119 -11.71 -18.47 -24.32
C PRO A 119 -12.62 -19.50 -23.66
N ASP A 120 -12.27 -19.95 -22.48
CA ASP A 120 -13.04 -20.92 -21.72
C ASP A 120 -13.71 -20.22 -20.54
N GLY A 121 -15.04 -20.23 -20.54
CA GLY A 121 -15.80 -19.93 -19.32
C GLY A 121 -15.23 -20.70 -18.14
N SER A 122 -15.42 -20.21 -16.95
CA SER A 122 -14.87 -20.70 -15.68
C SER A 122 -14.49 -22.17 -15.71
N SER A 123 -13.21 -22.48 -15.54
CA SER A 123 -12.80 -23.89 -15.38
C SER A 123 -13.68 -24.50 -14.29
N PRO A 124 -14.32 -25.64 -14.51
CA PRO A 124 -15.23 -26.25 -13.54
C PRO A 124 -14.55 -26.51 -12.19
N ASP A 125 -13.23 -26.66 -12.20
CA ASP A 125 -12.40 -26.90 -11.01
C ASP A 125 -11.83 -25.62 -10.38
N ALA A 126 -12.12 -24.44 -10.94
CA ALA A 126 -11.64 -23.19 -10.37
C ALA A 126 -12.44 -22.76 -9.12
N ALA A 127 -11.73 -22.36 -8.08
CA ALA A 127 -12.35 -21.75 -6.91
C ALA A 127 -12.78 -20.31 -7.22
N ARG A 128 -14.08 -20.06 -7.26
CA ARG A 128 -14.64 -18.74 -7.52
C ARG A 128 -14.86 -17.96 -6.22
N LEU A 129 -14.07 -16.92 -6.00
CA LEU A 129 -14.16 -16.04 -4.84
C LEU A 129 -14.94 -14.77 -5.18
N ARG A 130 -16.04 -14.52 -4.48
CA ARG A 130 -16.91 -13.37 -4.67
C ARG A 130 -16.96 -12.50 -3.42
N ARG A 131 -17.33 -11.25 -3.61
CA ARG A 131 -17.57 -10.33 -2.51
C ARG A 131 -18.60 -10.91 -1.54
N ASP A 132 -18.39 -10.65 -0.25
CA ASP A 132 -19.29 -11.02 0.85
C ASP A 132 -19.47 -12.52 1.09
N MET A 133 -18.66 -13.38 0.45
CA MET A 133 -18.63 -14.81 0.81
C MET A 133 -18.35 -14.95 2.29
N VAL A 134 -19.15 -15.81 2.93
CA VAL A 134 -18.99 -16.08 4.37
C VAL A 134 -17.75 -16.91 4.61
N VAL A 135 -16.87 -16.45 5.51
CA VAL A 135 -15.71 -17.21 5.96
C VAL A 135 -16.04 -17.88 7.30
N ARG A 136 -15.80 -19.20 7.38
CA ARG A 136 -16.05 -20.04 8.54
C ARG A 136 -14.76 -20.62 9.08
N SER A 137 -14.68 -20.70 10.40
CA SER A 137 -13.60 -21.37 11.11
C SER A 137 -13.69 -22.91 11.02
N ALA A 138 -12.64 -23.59 11.47
CA ALA A 138 -12.62 -25.05 11.60
C ALA A 138 -13.72 -25.61 12.51
N ASP A 139 -14.13 -24.82 13.52
CA ASP A 139 -15.23 -25.16 14.44
C ASP A 139 -16.62 -24.66 13.93
N GLY A 140 -16.72 -24.32 12.66
CA GLY A 140 -17.97 -23.96 11.96
C GLY A 140 -18.51 -22.56 12.25
N LYS A 141 -17.88 -21.79 13.14
CA LYS A 141 -18.32 -20.44 13.46
C LYS A 141 -18.01 -19.48 12.32
N ARG A 142 -18.88 -18.50 12.12
CA ARG A 142 -18.68 -17.44 11.14
C ARG A 142 -17.63 -16.46 11.65
N LEU A 143 -16.51 -16.33 10.91
CA LEU A 143 -15.43 -15.39 11.19
C LEU A 143 -15.73 -14.00 10.61
N GLY A 144 -16.23 -13.95 9.36
CA GLY A 144 -16.50 -12.69 8.68
C GLY A 144 -16.97 -12.87 7.25
N ARG A 145 -16.70 -11.85 6.41
CA ARG A 145 -17.01 -11.83 4.99
C ARG A 145 -15.80 -11.42 4.17
N LEU A 146 -15.59 -12.10 3.04
CA LEU A 146 -14.50 -11.80 2.10
C LEU A 146 -14.67 -10.39 1.50
N ARG A 147 -13.56 -9.64 1.44
CA ARG A 147 -13.49 -8.28 0.86
C ARG A 147 -12.45 -8.15 -0.24
N LEU A 148 -11.20 -8.60 0.02
CA LEU A 148 -10.12 -8.50 -0.94
C LEU A 148 -9.41 -9.85 -1.09
N VAL A 149 -8.71 -9.98 -2.21
CA VAL A 149 -7.81 -11.09 -2.50
C VAL A 149 -6.42 -10.51 -2.75
N CYS A 150 -5.45 -10.91 -1.94
CA CYS A 150 -4.06 -10.49 -2.10
C CYS A 150 -3.27 -11.56 -2.85
N PHE A 151 -2.43 -11.16 -3.80
CA PHE A 151 -1.60 -12.05 -4.60
C PHE A 151 -0.21 -11.47 -4.83
N ASP A 152 0.74 -12.32 -5.15
CA ASP A 152 2.09 -11.94 -5.58
C ASP A 152 2.05 -11.64 -7.08
N GLN A 153 2.43 -10.43 -7.48
CA GLN A 153 2.35 -9.97 -8.87
C GLN A 153 3.24 -10.81 -9.81
N ALA A 154 4.42 -11.20 -9.35
CA ALA A 154 5.38 -11.91 -10.19
C ALA A 154 4.96 -13.37 -10.48
N SER A 155 4.45 -14.07 -9.46
CA SER A 155 4.03 -15.46 -9.58
C SER A 155 2.54 -15.63 -9.93
N GLY A 156 1.72 -14.60 -9.71
CA GLY A 156 0.26 -14.67 -9.76
C GLY A 156 -0.35 -15.51 -8.63
N THR A 157 0.43 -15.89 -7.62
CA THR A 157 -0.04 -16.76 -6.54
C THR A 157 -0.78 -15.94 -5.49
N VAL A 158 -1.99 -16.35 -5.13
CA VAL A 158 -2.73 -15.74 -4.03
C VAL A 158 -2.03 -16.04 -2.72
N THR A 159 -1.81 -15.02 -1.92
CA THR A 159 -1.08 -15.10 -0.64
C THR A 159 -2.00 -15.06 0.56
N SER A 160 -3.06 -14.25 0.48
CA SER A 160 -4.03 -14.12 1.56
C SER A 160 -5.40 -13.62 1.07
N LEU A 161 -6.40 -13.89 1.89
CA LEU A 161 -7.75 -13.36 1.76
C LEU A 161 -7.99 -12.31 2.84
N VAL A 162 -8.51 -11.15 2.48
CA VAL A 162 -8.85 -10.12 3.46
C VAL A 162 -10.32 -10.22 3.84
N VAL A 163 -10.56 -10.39 5.11
CA VAL A 163 -11.88 -10.70 5.65
C VAL A 163 -12.32 -9.61 6.63
N ALA A 164 -13.50 -9.07 6.41
CA ALA A 164 -14.16 -8.18 7.38
C ALA A 164 -14.76 -9.02 8.52
N GLY A 165 -14.23 -8.85 9.72
CA GLY A 165 -14.67 -9.55 10.91
C GLY A 165 -16.07 -9.16 11.35
N ARG A 166 -16.73 -10.02 12.12
CA ARG A 166 -18.03 -9.73 12.72
C ARG A 166 -17.83 -8.88 13.98
N GLY A 167 -18.48 -7.72 14.02
CA GLY A 167 -18.49 -6.85 15.21
C GLY A 167 -17.23 -6.00 15.41
N THR A 168 -16.24 -6.10 14.55
CA THR A 168 -15.06 -5.21 14.52
C THR A 168 -14.95 -4.56 13.16
N PRO A 169 -14.66 -3.26 13.07
CA PRO A 169 -14.46 -2.60 11.76
C PRO A 169 -13.16 -3.02 11.07
N SER A 170 -12.29 -3.78 11.75
CA SER A 170 -10.98 -4.13 11.23
C SER A 170 -11.03 -5.28 10.23
N LEU A 171 -10.44 -5.05 9.08
CA LEU A 171 -10.07 -6.09 8.13
C LEU A 171 -8.93 -6.92 8.70
N ARG A 172 -8.94 -8.24 8.41
CA ARG A 172 -7.85 -9.14 8.81
C ARG A 172 -7.36 -9.95 7.63
N SER A 173 -6.05 -10.14 7.57
CA SER A 173 -5.41 -10.95 6.55
C SER A 173 -5.43 -12.42 6.96
N LEU A 174 -6.18 -13.23 6.22
CA LEU A 174 -6.24 -14.69 6.37
C LEU A 174 -5.30 -15.31 5.34
N PRO A 175 -4.19 -15.95 5.75
CA PRO A 175 -3.30 -16.62 4.83
C PRO A 175 -4.02 -17.70 4.00
N ILE A 176 -3.72 -17.80 2.71
CA ILE A 176 -4.40 -18.73 1.80
C ILE A 176 -4.16 -20.19 2.15
N ASP A 177 -3.04 -20.50 2.79
CA ASP A 177 -2.69 -21.84 3.27
C ASP A 177 -3.61 -22.34 4.38
N ARG A 178 -4.31 -21.43 5.05
CA ARG A 178 -5.33 -21.75 6.07
C ARG A 178 -6.71 -22.01 5.45
N VAL A 179 -6.88 -21.79 4.14
CA VAL A 179 -8.14 -22.09 3.42
C VAL A 179 -8.16 -23.56 3.02
N ARG A 180 -9.22 -24.25 3.37
CA ARG A 180 -9.45 -25.68 3.03
C ARG A 180 -10.37 -25.86 1.86
N GLU A 181 -11.41 -25.05 1.81
CA GLU A 181 -12.46 -25.18 0.81
C GLU A 181 -13.06 -23.82 0.48
N ALA A 182 -13.38 -23.59 -0.79
CA ALA A 182 -14.17 -22.46 -1.22
C ALA A 182 -15.26 -22.93 -2.20
N GLY A 183 -16.47 -22.44 -2.02
CA GLY A 183 -17.61 -22.83 -2.85
C GLY A 183 -18.84 -21.97 -2.61
N PRO A 184 -20.00 -22.37 -3.13
CA PRO A 184 -21.25 -21.60 -3.03
C PRO A 184 -21.65 -21.27 -1.59
N ASN A 185 -21.32 -22.16 -0.66
CA ASN A 185 -21.64 -22.03 0.77
C ASN A 185 -20.67 -21.13 1.54
N GLY A 186 -19.64 -20.63 0.88
CA GLY A 186 -18.60 -19.78 1.48
C GLY A 186 -17.23 -20.42 1.47
N ILE A 187 -16.38 -19.93 2.36
CA ILE A 187 -14.98 -20.33 2.52
C ILE A 187 -14.84 -21.01 3.89
N VAL A 188 -14.23 -22.19 3.90
CA VAL A 188 -13.93 -22.94 5.13
C VAL A 188 -12.43 -22.91 5.37
N THR A 189 -12.02 -22.57 6.61
CA THR A 189 -10.62 -22.52 7.02
C THR A 189 -10.30 -23.61 8.02
N ASP A 190 -9.04 -23.93 8.21
CA ASP A 190 -8.57 -24.77 9.32
C ASP A 190 -8.29 -23.96 10.60
N LEU A 191 -8.53 -22.63 10.55
CA LEU A 191 -8.32 -21.74 11.68
C LEU A 191 -9.43 -21.90 12.72
N PRO A 192 -9.12 -22.25 13.99
CA PRO A 192 -10.09 -22.19 15.07
C PRO A 192 -10.60 -20.76 15.30
N SER A 193 -11.85 -20.60 15.68
CA SER A 193 -12.43 -19.27 15.89
C SER A 193 -11.73 -18.43 16.96
N ARG A 194 -11.13 -19.08 17.96
CA ARG A 194 -10.34 -18.42 19.02
C ARG A 194 -9.07 -17.73 18.50
N ASP A 195 -8.51 -18.21 17.38
CA ASP A 195 -7.26 -17.69 16.81
C ASP A 195 -7.52 -16.54 15.83
N TRP A 196 -8.78 -16.30 15.50
CA TRP A 196 -9.19 -15.19 14.62
C TRP A 196 -8.66 -13.81 15.05
N PRO A 197 -8.75 -13.41 16.35
CA PRO A 197 -8.24 -12.13 16.81
C PRO A 197 -6.71 -11.96 16.67
N GLN A 198 -5.99 -13.06 16.53
CA GLN A 198 -4.52 -13.09 16.42
C GLN A 198 -4.05 -12.84 14.96
N LEU A 199 -4.94 -12.97 13.97
CA LEU A 199 -4.59 -12.65 12.60
C LEU A 199 -4.20 -11.17 12.47
N PRO A 200 -3.19 -10.85 11.64
CA PRO A 200 -2.75 -9.48 11.46
C PRO A 200 -3.88 -8.61 10.90
N PRO A 201 -4.02 -7.37 11.39
CA PRO A 201 -4.91 -6.41 10.78
C PRO A 201 -4.44 -6.12 9.35
N PHE A 202 -5.38 -5.81 8.47
CA PHE A 202 -5.09 -5.43 7.10
C PHE A 202 -5.56 -4.00 6.86
N ALA A 203 -4.70 -3.22 6.20
CA ALA A 203 -5.05 -1.98 5.55
C ALA A 203 -4.32 -1.92 4.20
N THR A 204 -4.90 -1.27 3.24
CA THR A 204 -4.25 -1.01 1.95
C THR A 204 -3.15 0.03 2.12
N ASP A 205 -2.16 0.03 1.23
CA ASP A 205 -1.07 1.01 1.26
C ASP A 205 -1.60 2.45 1.24
N TRP A 206 -2.69 2.68 0.51
CA TRP A 206 -3.36 3.99 0.48
C TRP A 206 -3.97 4.37 1.84
N GLU A 207 -4.69 3.46 2.50
CA GLU A 207 -5.28 3.69 3.82
C GLU A 207 -4.21 3.96 4.87
N ILE A 208 -3.10 3.22 4.83
CA ILE A 208 -1.94 3.44 5.70
C ILE A 208 -1.38 4.85 5.48
N LYS A 209 -1.17 5.24 4.21
CA LYS A 209 -0.65 6.56 3.87
C LYS A 209 -1.57 7.69 4.32
N GLN A 210 -2.88 7.52 4.13
CA GLN A 210 -3.86 8.50 4.58
C GLN A 210 -3.90 8.62 6.11
N ALA A 211 -4.01 7.49 6.82
CA ALA A 211 -4.05 7.47 8.27
C ALA A 211 -2.79 8.07 8.91
N PHE A 212 -1.60 7.81 8.34
CA PHE A 212 -0.38 8.45 8.76
C PHE A 212 -0.43 9.97 8.57
N THR A 213 -0.86 10.43 7.39
CA THR A 213 -0.96 11.87 7.09
C THR A 213 -1.93 12.57 8.04
N GLU A 214 -3.08 11.96 8.32
CA GLU A 214 -4.08 12.50 9.26
C GLU A 214 -3.52 12.60 10.69
N GLN A 215 -2.82 11.55 11.16
CA GLN A 215 -2.22 11.55 12.50
C GLN A 215 -1.08 12.56 12.61
N LEU A 216 -0.27 12.73 11.56
CA LEU A 216 0.80 13.72 11.53
C LEU A 216 0.25 15.16 11.60
N MET A 217 -0.86 15.42 10.88
CA MET A 217 -1.55 16.71 10.91
C MET A 217 -2.23 16.98 12.25
N ALA A 218 -2.68 15.94 12.94
CA ALA A 218 -3.35 16.07 14.24
C ALA A 218 -2.38 16.45 15.37
N ASP A 219 -1.08 16.15 15.25
CA ASP A 219 -0.06 16.53 16.22
C ASP A 219 0.53 17.91 15.88
N PRO A 220 0.25 18.96 16.70
CA PRO A 220 0.75 20.31 16.44
C PRO A 220 2.29 20.40 16.37
N LYS A 221 3.00 19.50 17.09
CA LYS A 221 4.47 19.47 17.12
C LYS A 221 5.08 18.90 15.85
N LEU A 222 4.33 18.08 15.13
CA LEU A 222 4.80 17.39 13.91
C LEU A 222 4.22 17.98 12.62
N ARG A 223 3.46 19.06 12.71
CA ARG A 223 2.82 19.69 11.55
C ARG A 223 3.83 20.21 10.53
N ASP A 224 4.97 20.72 10.98
CA ASP A 224 6.03 21.22 10.10
C ASP A 224 6.83 20.07 9.45
N VAL A 225 6.94 18.94 10.15
CA VAL A 225 7.58 17.70 9.64
C VAL A 225 6.92 17.18 8.37
N GLN A 226 5.61 17.39 8.22
CA GLN A 226 4.88 16.95 7.02
C GLN A 226 5.46 17.52 5.71
N ARG A 227 6.08 18.70 5.76
CA ARG A 227 6.66 19.35 4.58
C ARG A 227 8.06 18.83 4.26
N SER A 228 8.78 18.33 5.25
CA SER A 228 10.17 17.87 5.16
C SER A 228 10.30 16.36 5.08
N VAL A 229 9.21 15.61 5.29
CA VAL A 229 9.19 14.15 5.30
C VAL A 229 8.30 13.61 4.19
N THR A 230 8.82 12.64 3.46
CA THR A 230 8.07 11.88 2.45
C THR A 230 7.86 10.46 2.95
N ILE A 231 6.65 9.97 2.77
CA ILE A 231 6.28 8.59 3.08
C ILE A 231 5.95 7.83 1.80
N ASP A 232 6.55 6.68 1.66
CA ASP A 232 6.21 5.66 0.66
C ASP A 232 5.72 4.41 1.38
N VAL A 233 4.62 3.87 0.91
CA VAL A 233 4.02 2.65 1.46
C VAL A 233 3.92 1.63 0.35
N GLN A 234 4.54 0.48 0.57
CA GLN A 234 4.54 -0.63 -0.35
C GLN A 234 4.41 -1.94 0.41
N ASP A 235 3.40 -2.74 0.10
CA ASP A 235 3.15 -4.04 0.76
C ASP A 235 3.04 -3.95 2.29
N GLN A 236 2.42 -2.87 2.80
CA GLN A 236 2.33 -2.59 4.24
C GLN A 236 3.69 -2.30 4.91
N VAL A 237 4.77 -2.16 4.13
CA VAL A 237 6.06 -1.66 4.57
C VAL A 237 6.08 -0.15 4.34
N VAL A 238 6.31 0.59 5.40
CA VAL A 238 6.36 2.06 5.35
C VAL A 238 7.82 2.50 5.32
N THR A 239 8.23 3.13 4.23
CA THR A 239 9.53 3.81 4.14
C THR A 239 9.31 5.31 4.36
N VAL A 240 9.92 5.85 5.41
CA VAL A 240 9.90 7.29 5.70
C VAL A 240 11.26 7.89 5.42
N ARG A 241 11.29 8.98 4.64
CA ARG A 241 12.51 9.69 4.22
C ARG A 241 12.33 11.18 4.43
N GLY A 242 13.44 11.89 4.66
CA GLY A 242 13.44 13.35 4.76
C GLY A 242 14.21 13.85 5.96
N TYR A 243 13.86 15.06 6.39
CA TYR A 243 14.58 15.78 7.42
C TYR A 243 13.68 16.02 8.63
N VAL A 244 14.28 15.95 9.80
CA VAL A 244 13.65 16.24 11.08
C VAL A 244 14.63 17.05 11.94
N SER A 245 14.12 17.82 12.90
CA SER A 245 14.98 18.69 13.70
C SER A 245 15.92 17.90 14.62
N ASP A 246 15.37 16.87 15.27
CA ASP A 246 16.13 16.07 16.25
C ASP A 246 15.66 14.61 16.30
N GLN A 247 16.35 13.81 17.10
CA GLN A 247 16.04 12.39 17.30
C GLN A 247 14.67 12.17 17.96
N SER A 248 14.21 13.09 18.81
CA SER A 248 12.89 13.01 19.48
C SER A 248 11.76 13.09 18.45
N GLU A 249 11.91 13.99 17.49
CA GLU A 249 10.99 14.14 16.36
C GLU A 249 10.99 12.92 15.45
N ALA A 250 12.18 12.37 15.12
CA ALA A 250 12.31 11.12 14.37
C ALA A 250 11.60 9.94 15.06
N GLU A 251 11.71 9.86 16.37
CA GLU A 251 11.03 8.82 17.17
C GLU A 251 9.52 9.04 17.24
N ALA A 252 9.06 10.28 17.31
CA ALA A 252 7.64 10.60 17.29
C ALA A 252 7.00 10.19 15.96
N VAL A 253 7.64 10.52 14.83
CA VAL A 253 7.22 10.07 13.50
C VAL A 253 7.13 8.55 13.44
N ALA A 254 8.17 7.84 13.89
CA ALA A 254 8.19 6.38 13.90
C ALA A 254 7.10 5.77 14.80
N ARG A 255 6.76 6.41 15.90
CA ARG A 255 5.69 5.99 16.82
C ARG A 255 4.33 6.12 16.15
N ILE A 256 4.08 7.25 15.47
CA ILE A 256 2.84 7.45 14.69
C ILE A 256 2.70 6.35 13.65
N ILE A 257 3.74 6.09 12.84
CA ILE A 257 3.67 5.06 11.78
C ILE A 257 3.32 3.69 12.38
N ARG A 258 3.96 3.30 13.48
CA ARG A 258 3.69 2.01 14.14
C ARG A 258 2.28 1.91 14.73
N SER A 259 1.64 3.02 15.04
CA SER A 259 0.26 3.02 15.57
C SER A 259 -0.79 2.87 14.48
N VAL A 260 -0.42 3.03 13.19
CA VAL A 260 -1.35 2.86 12.07
C VAL A 260 -1.65 1.37 11.87
N PRO A 261 -2.92 0.97 11.91
CA PRO A 261 -3.30 -0.41 11.68
C PRO A 261 -2.86 -0.89 10.29
N GLY A 262 -2.34 -2.12 10.21
CA GLY A 262 -1.92 -2.72 8.94
C GLY A 262 -0.45 -2.47 8.59
N VAL A 263 0.27 -1.61 9.29
CA VAL A 263 1.72 -1.45 9.12
C VAL A 263 2.43 -2.69 9.66
N MET A 264 3.19 -3.36 8.81
CA MET A 264 3.98 -4.55 9.16
C MET A 264 5.43 -4.22 9.48
N GLN A 265 6.01 -3.27 8.75
CA GLN A 265 7.42 -2.88 8.90
C GLN A 265 7.58 -1.38 8.67
N VAL A 266 8.55 -0.78 9.35
CA VAL A 266 8.91 0.64 9.19
C VAL A 266 10.41 0.74 8.89
N GLU A 267 10.72 1.30 7.73
CA GLU A 267 12.08 1.67 7.33
C GLU A 267 12.27 3.17 7.50
N ARG A 268 13.22 3.55 8.35
CA ARG A 268 13.52 4.96 8.63
C ARG A 268 14.76 5.38 7.85
N LYS A 269 14.60 6.43 7.02
CA LYS A 269 15.67 7.12 6.28
C LYS A 269 15.57 8.63 6.58
N LEU A 270 15.39 8.94 7.87
CA LEU A 270 15.32 10.31 8.36
C LEU A 270 16.71 10.79 8.75
N ILE A 271 17.01 12.02 8.41
CA ILE A 271 18.25 12.73 8.75
C ILE A 271 17.90 13.84 9.72
N THR A 272 18.57 13.88 10.88
CA THR A 272 18.35 14.96 11.83
C THR A 272 19.26 16.15 11.51
N ASP A 273 18.81 17.36 11.86
CA ASP A 273 19.61 18.59 11.72
C ASP A 273 20.90 18.47 12.54
N ASP A 274 20.85 17.85 13.73
CA ASP A 274 22.02 17.59 14.57
C ASP A 274 23.04 16.66 13.91
N ASP A 275 22.59 15.55 13.29
CA ASP A 275 23.47 14.63 12.58
C ASP A 275 24.13 15.29 11.37
N MET A 276 23.38 16.12 10.67
CA MET A 276 23.85 16.86 9.50
C MET A 276 24.90 17.90 9.90
N ALA A 277 24.63 18.71 10.92
CA ALA A 277 25.59 19.69 11.42
C ALA A 277 26.89 19.04 11.92
N ARG A 278 26.75 17.90 12.62
CA ARG A 278 27.89 17.12 13.09
C ARG A 278 28.71 16.54 11.93
N ALA A 279 28.06 15.95 10.93
CA ALA A 279 28.73 15.38 9.77
C ALA A 279 29.45 16.46 8.94
N ALA A 280 28.84 17.63 8.75
CA ALA A 280 29.49 18.75 8.08
C ALA A 280 30.69 19.27 8.87
N THR A 281 30.56 19.41 10.19
CA THR A 281 31.67 19.84 11.07
C THR A 281 32.83 18.84 10.99
N GLU A 282 32.55 17.54 11.03
CA GLU A 282 33.55 16.48 10.93
C GLU A 282 34.26 16.50 9.58
N ALA A 283 33.51 16.64 8.47
CA ALA A 283 34.06 16.73 7.13
C ALA A 283 35.02 17.93 7.00
N ILE A 284 34.63 19.12 7.51
CA ILE A 284 35.45 20.33 7.49
C ILE A 284 36.73 20.16 8.33
N ARG A 285 36.64 19.52 9.48
CA ARG A 285 37.79 19.27 10.36
C ARG A 285 38.75 18.23 9.82
N SER A 286 38.26 17.25 9.09
CA SER A 286 39.04 16.16 8.53
C SER A 286 39.80 16.57 7.26
N ASP A 287 39.34 17.58 6.54
CA ASP A 287 39.99 18.07 5.33
C ASP A 287 41.25 18.93 5.70
N PRO A 288 42.45 18.56 5.22
CA PRO A 288 43.71 19.26 5.55
C PRO A 288 43.71 20.75 5.21
N ALA A 289 42.93 21.17 4.18
CA ALA A 289 42.90 22.56 3.72
C ALA A 289 41.92 23.41 4.54
N THR A 290 40.96 22.80 5.27
CA THR A 290 39.95 23.54 6.02
C THR A 290 40.06 23.40 7.55
N ARG A 291 40.82 22.42 8.05
CA ARG A 291 40.97 22.11 9.47
C ARG A 291 41.49 23.28 10.35
N ALA A 292 42.17 24.29 9.74
CA ALA A 292 42.66 25.45 10.45
C ALA A 292 41.65 26.59 10.54
N ALA A 293 40.48 26.45 9.93
CA ALA A 293 39.40 27.43 10.04
C ALA A 293 38.64 27.23 11.36
N ASP A 294 38.26 28.34 11.96
CA ASP A 294 37.38 28.32 13.13
C ASP A 294 35.94 28.60 12.67
N VAL A 295 35.18 27.53 12.54
CA VAL A 295 33.83 27.58 12.00
C VAL A 295 32.81 26.94 12.92
N GLN A 296 31.62 27.51 12.90
CA GLN A 296 30.39 26.97 13.51
C GLN A 296 29.43 26.55 12.39
N VAL A 297 28.86 25.38 12.56
CA VAL A 297 27.93 24.78 11.59
C VAL A 297 26.60 24.57 12.28
N SER A 298 25.54 25.06 11.67
CA SER A 298 24.15 24.74 12.02
C SER A 298 23.45 24.17 10.80
N ALA A 299 22.41 23.36 11.03
CA ALA A 299 21.65 22.76 9.96
C ALA A 299 20.15 22.94 10.19
N HIS A 300 19.39 23.01 9.11
CA HIS A 300 17.94 23.05 9.15
C HIS A 300 17.35 22.47 7.86
N HIS A 301 16.69 21.31 7.99
CA HIS A 301 15.97 20.61 6.90
C HIS A 301 16.73 20.50 5.58
N GLY A 302 17.97 20.02 5.63
CA GLY A 302 18.80 19.83 4.42
C GLY A 302 19.63 21.05 4.04
N THR A 303 19.50 22.17 4.72
CA THR A 303 20.30 23.37 4.55
C THR A 303 21.33 23.45 5.67
N VAL A 304 22.57 23.76 5.34
CA VAL A 304 23.64 23.97 6.32
C VAL A 304 24.14 25.40 6.23
N ASP A 305 24.12 26.09 7.37
CA ASP A 305 24.68 27.43 7.53
C ASP A 305 26.05 27.33 8.22
N ILE A 306 27.09 27.85 7.58
CA ILE A 306 28.48 27.83 8.08
C ILE A 306 28.91 29.26 8.33
N SER A 307 29.25 29.58 9.57
CA SER A 307 29.79 30.89 9.95
C SER A 307 31.17 30.73 10.61
N GLY A 308 31.92 31.82 10.72
CA GLY A 308 33.22 31.78 11.37
C GLY A 308 34.32 32.52 10.60
N ILE A 309 35.58 32.11 10.77
CA ILE A 309 36.75 32.78 10.18
C ILE A 309 37.65 31.75 9.49
N ALA A 310 37.95 31.99 8.22
CA ALA A 310 38.95 31.26 7.46
C ALA A 310 40.27 32.09 7.33
N PRO A 311 41.43 31.44 7.25
CA PRO A 311 42.69 32.14 7.07
C PRO A 311 42.79 32.89 5.73
N ASP A 312 42.17 32.36 4.68
CA ASP A 312 42.25 32.91 3.31
C ASP A 312 40.99 32.57 2.50
N PRO A 313 40.75 33.22 1.32
CA PRO A 313 39.57 32.99 0.51
C PRO A 313 39.52 31.59 -0.13
N ALA A 314 40.64 30.90 -0.31
CA ALA A 314 40.66 29.56 -0.89
C ALA A 314 40.12 28.55 0.13
N THR A 315 40.52 28.69 1.39
CA THR A 315 40.04 27.93 2.52
C THR A 315 38.52 28.13 2.70
N ALA A 316 38.00 29.37 2.61
CA ALA A 316 36.59 29.63 2.71
C ALA A 316 35.77 28.93 1.61
N ARG A 317 36.20 28.96 0.37
CA ARG A 317 35.58 28.22 -0.75
C ARG A 317 35.68 26.69 -0.58
N ARG A 318 36.81 26.22 -0.05
CA ARG A 318 37.01 24.78 0.20
C ARG A 318 36.05 24.25 1.26
N ILE A 319 35.76 25.04 2.30
CA ILE A 319 34.73 24.70 3.33
C ILE A 319 33.36 24.42 2.71
N GLU A 320 32.91 25.28 1.82
CA GLU A 320 31.63 25.12 1.12
C GLU A 320 31.63 23.83 0.28
N LEU A 321 32.68 23.58 -0.47
CA LEU A 321 32.83 22.38 -1.29
C LEU A 321 32.80 21.11 -0.43
N VAL A 322 33.52 21.09 0.68
CA VAL A 322 33.58 19.94 1.59
C VAL A 322 32.25 19.68 2.23
N ALA A 323 31.56 20.72 2.70
CA ALA A 323 30.24 20.59 3.29
C ALA A 323 29.20 20.10 2.27
N SER A 324 29.24 20.58 1.03
CA SER A 324 28.29 20.16 -0.01
C SER A 324 28.44 18.70 -0.43
N GLN A 325 29.55 18.04 -0.13
CA GLN A 325 29.79 16.62 -0.40
C GLN A 325 29.22 15.69 0.69
N VAL A 326 28.77 16.24 1.80
CA VAL A 326 28.18 15.44 2.89
C VAL A 326 26.80 14.93 2.46
N PRO A 327 26.53 13.62 2.53
CA PRO A 327 25.25 13.05 2.16
C PRO A 327 24.10 13.66 2.98
N GLY A 328 23.04 14.08 2.28
CA GLY A 328 21.86 14.68 2.89
C GLY A 328 21.89 16.21 2.94
N ILE A 329 23.01 16.86 2.62
CA ILE A 329 23.07 18.33 2.50
C ILE A 329 22.62 18.71 1.09
N ALA A 330 21.54 19.49 1.01
CA ALA A 330 21.00 20.00 -0.25
C ALA A 330 21.51 21.40 -0.57
N VAL A 331 21.71 22.24 0.45
CA VAL A 331 22.13 23.64 0.31
C VAL A 331 23.18 23.98 1.38
N VAL A 332 24.20 24.72 1.00
CA VAL A 332 25.22 25.27 1.91
C VAL A 332 25.21 26.79 1.81
N HIS A 333 24.96 27.46 2.91
CA HIS A 333 25.13 28.90 3.06
C HIS A 333 26.48 29.17 3.74
N ASN A 334 27.45 29.60 2.95
CA ASN A 334 28.76 29.90 3.45
C ASN A 334 28.88 31.39 3.84
N MET A 335 28.84 31.67 5.14
CA MET A 335 29.00 32.99 5.72
C MET A 335 30.37 33.15 6.42
N VAL A 336 31.34 32.37 6.03
CA VAL A 336 32.68 32.40 6.61
C VAL A 336 33.45 33.66 6.17
N ALA A 337 33.85 34.47 7.16
CA ALA A 337 34.67 35.66 6.93
C ALA A 337 36.14 35.29 6.73
N VAL A 338 36.84 36.04 5.91
CA VAL A 338 38.29 35.85 5.71
C VAL A 338 39.05 36.78 6.65
N ARG A 339 40.06 36.20 7.34
CA ARG A 339 40.94 36.97 8.26
C ARG A 339 41.65 38.07 7.49
N ARG A 340 41.46 39.31 7.88
CA ARG A 340 42.24 40.41 7.32
C ARG A 340 43.72 40.25 7.71
N PRO A 341 44.67 40.34 6.78
CA PRO A 341 46.07 40.38 7.16
C PRO A 341 46.34 41.56 8.05
N THR A 342 46.79 41.31 9.29
CA THR A 342 47.29 42.38 10.15
C THR A 342 48.49 42.99 9.43
N ALA A 343 48.39 44.28 9.05
CA ALA A 343 49.53 45.02 8.55
C ALA A 343 50.68 44.91 9.57
N ALA A 344 51.74 44.21 9.21
CA ALA A 344 52.94 44.17 10.03
C ALA A 344 53.44 45.60 10.15
N THR A 345 53.31 46.16 11.37
CA THR A 345 53.95 47.43 11.69
C THR A 345 55.45 47.18 11.60
N ALA A 346 56.11 47.77 10.56
CA ALA A 346 57.52 47.78 10.36
C ALA A 346 58.23 48.72 11.35
#